data_c17b46a7476ee2ff74715d03e204dff0
#
_entry.id   c17b46a7476ee2ff74715d03e204dff0
#
_cell.length_a   1.000
_cell.length_b   1.000
_cell.length_c   1.000
_cell.angle_alpha   90.00
_cell.angle_beta   90.00
_cell.angle_gamma   90.00
#
_symmetry.space_group_name_H-M   'P 1'
#
loop_
_entity.id
_entity.type
_entity.pdbx_description
1 polymer ?
#
loop_
_entity_poly.entity_id
_entity_poly.type
_entity_poly.pdbx_seq_one_letter_code
_entity_poly.pdbx_strand_id
1 'polypeptide(L)'
;NLNHVPPVKILVIGLQGSGKTTTTAKLGHFIEKKLSKKVLLVSLDIYRPAAQKQLEVLATNNKMKSLPIVEGQLPIEIAKRAKNATSISGEEVIIFDTAGRTQIDQQMMMELKMLYNEINPQEIMLVADSLTGQDAVNIASEFNKLINLTSITLTRLDADGKGGAALSMKSVTGCPIKFLATGEKIDQLEVFHPDRIANRILGMGDVVSLVEKVSEDLEQRKIKDLEDDLKKGTFTLNAYLQQIQQMKKAGGMTGVLSMLPGVSKMKKQIDESGIDNEILKSQESIILSMT
;
A
#
# COMPACT_ATOMS: atom_id res chain seq x y z
N ASN A 1 6.11 13.09 -7.05
CA ASN A 1 5.48 14.41 -7.10
C ASN A 1 4.59 14.48 -8.35
N LEU A 2 3.26 14.67 -8.18
CA LEU A 2 2.30 14.76 -9.29
C LEU A 2 2.02 16.21 -9.73
N ASN A 3 2.82 17.18 -9.26
CA ASN A 3 2.69 18.60 -9.64
C ASN A 3 3.44 18.91 -10.94
N HIS A 4 3.14 18.13 -11.97
CA HIS A 4 3.64 18.34 -13.33
C HIS A 4 2.46 18.51 -14.30
N VAL A 5 2.76 19.00 -15.48
CA VAL A 5 1.76 19.10 -16.54
C VAL A 5 1.25 17.69 -16.90
N PRO A 6 -0.06 17.45 -16.87
CA PRO A 6 -0.63 16.15 -17.26
C PRO A 6 -0.38 15.78 -18.73
N PRO A 7 -0.25 14.50 -19.07
CA PRO A 7 -0.26 13.35 -18.15
C PRO A 7 1.09 13.15 -17.45
N VAL A 8 1.06 12.98 -16.13
CA VAL A 8 2.25 12.59 -15.36
C VAL A 8 2.53 11.11 -15.57
N LYS A 9 3.74 10.79 -15.96
CA LYS A 9 4.16 9.42 -16.31
C LYS A 9 5.00 8.84 -15.20
N ILE A 10 4.55 7.70 -14.68
CA ILE A 10 5.23 6.91 -13.64
C ILE A 10 5.69 5.61 -14.26
N LEU A 11 6.99 5.33 -14.18
CA LEU A 11 7.58 4.08 -14.62
C LEU A 11 7.87 3.20 -13.40
N VAL A 12 7.22 2.04 -13.33
CA VAL A 12 7.39 1.07 -12.25
C VAL A 12 8.37 -0.02 -12.71
N ILE A 13 9.47 -0.16 -11.97
CA ILE A 13 10.54 -1.11 -12.29
C ILE A 13 10.88 -2.01 -11.11
N GLY A 14 11.61 -3.10 -11.34
CA GLY A 14 12.05 -4.04 -10.30
C GLY A 14 12.16 -5.46 -10.83
N LEU A 15 12.64 -6.38 -10.00
CA LEU A 15 12.80 -7.78 -10.36
C LEU A 15 11.47 -8.54 -10.46
N GLN A 16 11.50 -9.72 -11.05
CA GLN A 16 10.37 -10.63 -11.05
C GLN A 16 10.00 -11.04 -9.62
N GLY A 17 8.71 -11.05 -9.32
CA GLY A 17 8.23 -11.43 -7.99
C GLY A 17 8.30 -10.32 -6.94
N SER A 18 8.88 -9.14 -7.24
CA SER A 18 8.93 -8.01 -6.30
C SER A 18 7.56 -7.35 -6.05
N GLY A 19 6.51 -7.72 -6.77
CA GLY A 19 5.17 -7.18 -6.59
C GLY A 19 4.84 -5.95 -7.44
N LYS A 20 5.58 -5.70 -8.56
CA LYS A 20 5.35 -4.54 -9.45
C LYS A 20 3.91 -4.37 -9.91
N THR A 21 3.35 -5.40 -10.54
CA THR A 21 1.99 -5.37 -11.11
C THR A 21 0.94 -5.07 -10.04
N THR A 22 1.06 -5.71 -8.88
CA THR A 22 0.17 -5.45 -7.74
C THR A 22 0.35 -4.03 -7.20
N THR A 23 1.60 -3.58 -7.06
CA THR A 23 1.92 -2.22 -6.60
C THR A 23 1.44 -1.17 -7.60
N THR A 24 1.54 -1.43 -8.90
CA THR A 24 1.01 -0.57 -9.97
C THR A 24 -0.50 -0.37 -9.80
N ALA A 25 -1.25 -1.45 -9.57
CA ALA A 25 -2.69 -1.36 -9.33
C ALA A 25 -3.01 -0.63 -8.01
N LYS A 26 -2.30 -0.95 -6.91
CA LYS A 26 -2.45 -0.25 -5.62
C LYS A 26 -2.17 1.24 -5.72
N LEU A 27 -1.11 1.62 -6.44
CA LEU A 27 -0.73 3.01 -6.65
C LEU A 27 -1.81 3.75 -7.47
N GLY A 28 -2.33 3.12 -8.52
CA GLY A 28 -3.44 3.67 -9.31
C GLY A 28 -4.66 3.93 -8.42
N HIS A 29 -5.06 2.94 -7.63
CA HIS A 29 -6.17 3.07 -6.69
C HIS A 29 -5.94 4.18 -5.64
N PHE A 30 -4.73 4.26 -5.08
CA PHE A 30 -4.36 5.32 -4.14
C PHE A 30 -4.48 6.71 -4.77
N ILE A 31 -3.97 6.90 -6.00
CA ILE A 31 -4.02 8.17 -6.71
C ILE A 31 -5.47 8.57 -7.01
N GLU A 32 -6.29 7.64 -7.49
CA GLU A 32 -7.72 7.93 -7.76
C GLU A 32 -8.50 8.26 -6.49
N LYS A 33 -8.31 7.50 -5.42
CA LYS A 33 -9.08 7.66 -4.18
C LYS A 33 -8.63 8.81 -3.31
N LYS A 34 -7.31 8.96 -3.13
CA LYS A 34 -6.75 9.97 -2.19
C LYS A 34 -6.45 11.30 -2.87
N LEU A 35 -6.13 11.29 -4.18
CA LEU A 35 -5.72 12.49 -4.91
C LEU A 35 -6.74 12.92 -5.97
N SER A 36 -7.82 12.15 -6.16
CA SER A 36 -8.92 12.44 -7.10
C SER A 36 -8.46 12.69 -8.55
N LYS A 37 -7.38 11.99 -8.99
CA LYS A 37 -6.83 12.10 -10.33
C LYS A 37 -7.17 10.88 -11.16
N LYS A 38 -7.50 11.09 -12.46
CA LYS A 38 -7.76 10.01 -13.40
C LYS A 38 -6.47 9.29 -13.79
N VAL A 39 -6.45 7.97 -13.65
CA VAL A 39 -5.27 7.13 -13.89
C VAL A 39 -5.51 6.17 -15.05
N LEU A 40 -4.49 5.99 -15.89
CA LEU A 40 -4.41 4.91 -16.87
C LEU A 40 -3.31 3.93 -16.44
N LEU A 41 -3.67 2.66 -16.25
CA LEU A 41 -2.72 1.57 -16.00
C LEU A 41 -2.30 0.94 -17.31
N VAL A 42 -0.99 0.72 -17.47
CA VAL A 42 -0.41 0.20 -18.73
C VAL A 42 0.57 -0.92 -18.40
N SER A 43 0.33 -2.12 -18.88
CA SER A 43 1.31 -3.21 -18.78
C SER A 43 2.23 -3.23 -20.01
N LEU A 44 3.53 -3.19 -19.76
CA LEU A 44 4.60 -3.36 -20.75
C LEU A 44 5.21 -4.76 -20.71
N ASP A 45 4.71 -5.66 -19.83
CA ASP A 45 5.21 -7.03 -19.69
C ASP A 45 4.64 -7.96 -20.76
N ILE A 46 5.25 -7.93 -21.93
CA ILE A 46 4.87 -8.80 -23.07
C ILE A 46 5.43 -10.21 -22.96
N TYR A 47 6.44 -10.42 -22.11
CA TYR A 47 7.09 -11.74 -21.94
C TYR A 47 6.24 -12.71 -21.13
N ARG A 48 5.30 -12.18 -20.34
CA ARG A 48 4.36 -12.95 -19.54
C ARG A 48 2.92 -12.51 -19.87
N PRO A 49 2.24 -13.12 -20.83
CA PRO A 49 0.88 -12.73 -21.20
C PRO A 49 -0.10 -12.70 -20.02
N ALA A 50 0.11 -13.61 -19.06
CA ALA A 50 -0.66 -13.62 -17.82
C ALA A 50 -0.48 -12.36 -16.98
N ALA A 51 0.67 -11.66 -17.04
CA ALA A 51 0.90 -10.43 -16.29
C ALA A 51 0.08 -9.24 -16.84
N GLN A 52 -0.01 -9.10 -18.17
CA GLN A 52 -0.88 -8.11 -18.78
C GLN A 52 -2.33 -8.33 -18.37
N LYS A 53 -2.80 -9.59 -18.46
CA LYS A 53 -4.15 -9.97 -18.07
C LYS A 53 -4.39 -9.76 -16.58
N GLN A 54 -3.39 -10.02 -15.73
CA GLN A 54 -3.47 -9.76 -14.30
C GLN A 54 -3.71 -8.29 -14.00
N LEU A 55 -2.98 -7.37 -14.64
CA LEU A 55 -3.18 -5.94 -14.44
C LEU A 55 -4.56 -5.49 -14.92
N GLU A 56 -5.02 -6.00 -16.07
CA GLU A 56 -6.37 -5.73 -16.59
C GLU A 56 -7.48 -6.19 -15.63
N VAL A 57 -7.36 -7.39 -15.06
CA VAL A 57 -8.30 -7.93 -14.07
C VAL A 57 -8.30 -7.10 -12.80
N LEU A 58 -7.11 -6.74 -12.29
CA LEU A 58 -6.99 -5.86 -11.10
C LEU A 58 -7.63 -4.50 -11.36
N ALA A 59 -7.42 -3.91 -12.52
CA ALA A 59 -8.03 -2.64 -12.90
C ALA A 59 -9.56 -2.76 -12.95
N THR A 60 -10.09 -3.75 -13.67
CA THR A 60 -11.52 -3.97 -13.85
C THR A 60 -12.24 -4.20 -12.52
N ASN A 61 -11.70 -5.07 -11.66
CA ASN A 61 -12.28 -5.39 -10.35
C ASN A 61 -12.35 -4.17 -9.43
N ASN A 62 -11.48 -3.19 -9.62
CA ASN A 62 -11.42 -1.97 -8.82
C ASN A 62 -11.93 -0.72 -9.56
N LYS A 63 -12.61 -0.90 -10.69
CA LYS A 63 -13.19 0.18 -11.53
C LYS A 63 -12.16 1.20 -11.99
N MET A 64 -10.91 0.78 -12.14
CA MET A 64 -9.83 1.58 -12.71
C MET A 64 -9.71 1.34 -14.22
N LYS A 65 -9.13 2.30 -14.92
CA LYS A 65 -8.91 2.21 -16.36
C LYS A 65 -7.56 1.57 -16.67
N SER A 66 -7.56 0.57 -17.55
CA SER A 66 -6.33 -0.01 -18.10
C SER A 66 -6.30 0.12 -19.62
N LEU A 67 -5.09 0.20 -20.18
CA LEU A 67 -4.92 0.19 -21.62
C LEU A 67 -5.26 -1.21 -22.17
N PRO A 68 -6.18 -1.34 -23.14
CA PRO A 68 -6.53 -2.63 -23.71
C PRO A 68 -5.31 -3.38 -24.27
N ILE A 69 -5.26 -4.68 -24.08
CA ILE A 69 -4.19 -5.53 -24.59
C ILE A 69 -4.33 -5.68 -26.12
N VAL A 70 -3.24 -5.47 -26.84
CA VAL A 70 -3.13 -5.76 -28.28
C VAL A 70 -1.95 -6.69 -28.45
N GLU A 71 -2.23 -7.89 -28.94
CA GLU A 71 -1.20 -8.92 -29.15
C GLU A 71 -0.16 -8.48 -30.18
N GLY A 72 1.08 -8.93 -29.99
CA GLY A 72 2.19 -8.70 -30.93
C GLY A 72 2.82 -7.31 -30.84
N GLN A 73 2.33 -6.40 -30.00
CA GLN A 73 2.96 -5.10 -29.82
C GLN A 73 4.23 -5.17 -28.97
N LEU A 74 5.25 -4.43 -29.36
CA LEU A 74 6.44 -4.22 -28.55
C LEU A 74 6.18 -3.24 -27.38
N PRO A 75 6.94 -3.29 -26.28
CA PRO A 75 6.75 -2.40 -25.11
C PRO A 75 6.78 -0.92 -25.48
N ILE A 76 7.65 -0.52 -26.43
CA ILE A 76 7.74 0.86 -26.92
C ILE A 76 6.46 1.28 -27.68
N GLU A 77 5.89 0.39 -28.45
CA GLU A 77 4.64 0.66 -29.20
C GLU A 77 3.45 0.80 -28.23
N ILE A 78 3.40 -0.03 -27.21
CA ILE A 78 2.40 0.07 -26.13
C ILE A 78 2.53 1.42 -25.43
N ALA A 79 3.76 1.85 -25.10
CA ALA A 79 4.02 3.13 -24.46
C ALA A 79 3.56 4.32 -25.32
N LYS A 80 3.84 4.30 -26.63
CA LYS A 80 3.36 5.31 -27.57
C LYS A 80 1.83 5.35 -27.65
N ARG A 81 1.20 4.17 -27.75
CA ARG A 81 -0.26 4.07 -27.78
C ARG A 81 -0.89 4.59 -26.49
N ALA A 82 -0.29 4.33 -25.33
CA ALA A 82 -0.76 4.85 -24.04
C ALA A 82 -0.74 6.39 -24.01
N LYS A 83 0.36 7.01 -24.47
CA LYS A 83 0.47 8.48 -24.55
C LYS A 83 -0.61 9.08 -25.46
N ASN A 84 -0.84 8.47 -26.63
CA ASN A 84 -1.87 8.93 -27.57
C ASN A 84 -3.29 8.75 -26.98
N ALA A 85 -3.55 7.63 -26.32
CA ALA A 85 -4.84 7.37 -25.70
C ALA A 85 -5.18 8.42 -24.63
N THR A 86 -4.23 8.76 -23.75
CA THR A 86 -4.46 9.76 -22.70
C THR A 86 -4.67 11.17 -23.22
N SER A 87 -4.06 11.52 -24.36
CA SER A 87 -4.30 12.81 -25.02
C SER A 87 -5.76 12.98 -25.47
N ILE A 88 -6.46 11.86 -25.72
CA ILE A 88 -7.86 11.86 -26.17
C ILE A 88 -8.81 11.70 -24.99
N SER A 89 -8.49 10.82 -24.04
CA SER A 89 -9.39 10.41 -22.96
C SER A 89 -9.21 11.18 -21.65
N GLY A 90 -8.14 12.01 -21.56
CA GLY A 90 -7.97 13.00 -20.50
C GLY A 90 -7.56 12.41 -19.14
N GLU A 91 -6.84 11.27 -19.12
CA GLU A 91 -6.20 10.81 -17.90
C GLU A 91 -5.03 11.73 -17.52
N GLU A 92 -4.92 12.01 -16.21
CA GLU A 92 -3.91 12.91 -15.66
C GLU A 92 -2.61 12.19 -15.29
N VAL A 93 -2.69 10.88 -15.07
CA VAL A 93 -1.55 10.03 -14.68
C VAL A 93 -1.54 8.76 -15.50
N ILE A 94 -0.35 8.37 -15.98
CA ILE A 94 -0.12 7.07 -16.62
C ILE A 94 0.86 6.30 -15.75
N ILE A 95 0.53 5.05 -15.39
CA ILE A 95 1.45 4.18 -14.66
C ILE A 95 1.82 3.01 -15.56
N PHE A 96 3.11 2.90 -15.85
CA PHE A 96 3.67 1.85 -16.69
C PHE A 96 4.26 0.74 -15.82
N ASP A 97 3.69 -0.46 -15.89
CA ASP A 97 4.18 -1.68 -15.28
C ASP A 97 5.14 -2.40 -16.22
N THR A 98 6.44 -2.45 -15.88
CA THR A 98 7.45 -3.08 -16.73
C THR A 98 7.59 -4.58 -16.47
N ALA A 99 8.13 -5.29 -17.45
CA ALA A 99 8.55 -6.66 -17.26
C ALA A 99 9.60 -6.76 -16.13
N GLY A 100 9.52 -7.85 -15.36
CA GLY A 100 10.55 -8.19 -14.39
C GLY A 100 11.31 -9.42 -14.83
N ARG A 101 12.62 -9.43 -14.66
CA ARG A 101 13.45 -10.61 -14.80
C ARG A 101 13.96 -11.09 -13.44
N THR A 102 14.42 -12.32 -13.38
CA THR A 102 14.93 -12.92 -12.13
C THR A 102 16.22 -12.29 -11.65
N GLN A 103 17.00 -11.75 -12.60
CA GLN A 103 18.26 -11.04 -12.33
C GLN A 103 18.41 -9.86 -13.27
N ILE A 104 19.27 -8.93 -12.89
CA ILE A 104 19.64 -7.80 -13.73
C ILE A 104 20.61 -8.30 -14.80
N ASP A 105 20.21 -8.19 -16.05
CA ASP A 105 21.02 -8.50 -17.22
C ASP A 105 21.11 -7.30 -18.18
N GLN A 106 22.07 -7.35 -19.10
CA GLN A 106 22.29 -6.25 -20.07
C GLN A 106 21.07 -6.01 -20.97
N GLN A 107 20.34 -7.07 -21.32
CA GLN A 107 19.19 -6.95 -22.20
C GLN A 107 18.05 -6.21 -21.50
N MET A 108 17.77 -6.57 -20.24
CA MET A 108 16.79 -5.85 -19.41
C MET A 108 17.16 -4.37 -19.28
N MET A 109 18.42 -4.08 -19.05
CA MET A 109 18.91 -2.73 -18.85
C MET A 109 18.82 -1.88 -20.12
N MET A 110 19.10 -2.46 -21.29
CA MET A 110 18.89 -1.79 -22.58
C MET A 110 17.41 -1.51 -22.84
N GLU A 111 16.54 -2.48 -22.62
CA GLU A 111 15.10 -2.31 -22.77
C GLU A 111 14.54 -1.20 -21.86
N LEU A 112 14.93 -1.20 -20.59
CA LEU A 112 14.53 -0.15 -19.65
C LEU A 112 15.03 1.23 -20.08
N LYS A 113 16.25 1.34 -20.59
CA LYS A 113 16.80 2.59 -21.10
C LYS A 113 16.04 3.10 -22.33
N MET A 114 15.65 2.19 -23.23
CA MET A 114 14.81 2.54 -24.39
C MET A 114 13.43 3.02 -23.95
N LEU A 115 12.80 2.32 -23.01
CA LEU A 115 11.51 2.72 -22.43
C LEU A 115 11.61 4.06 -21.69
N TYR A 116 12.67 4.27 -20.90
CA TYR A 116 12.92 5.54 -20.23
C TYR A 116 12.97 6.71 -21.22
N ASN A 117 13.75 6.57 -22.30
CA ASN A 117 13.88 7.60 -23.33
C ASN A 117 12.55 7.87 -24.07
N GLU A 118 11.78 6.81 -24.37
CA GLU A 118 10.50 6.95 -25.08
C GLU A 118 9.41 7.54 -24.18
N ILE A 119 9.31 7.08 -22.95
CA ILE A 119 8.27 7.51 -22.02
C ILE A 119 8.59 8.90 -21.45
N ASN A 120 9.86 9.20 -21.19
CA ASN A 120 10.33 10.38 -20.46
C ASN A 120 9.52 10.55 -19.14
N PRO A 121 9.65 9.61 -18.19
CA PRO A 121 8.82 9.61 -16.97
C PRO A 121 9.24 10.71 -16.00
N GLN A 122 8.28 11.30 -15.31
CA GLN A 122 8.52 12.23 -14.20
C GLN A 122 8.82 11.49 -12.88
N GLU A 123 8.42 10.23 -12.82
CA GLU A 123 8.64 9.38 -11.64
C GLU A 123 9.13 8.01 -12.08
N ILE A 124 10.24 7.55 -11.51
CA ILE A 124 10.77 6.20 -11.68
C ILE A 124 10.76 5.54 -10.32
N MET A 125 9.86 4.59 -10.16
CA MET A 125 9.59 3.92 -8.91
C MET A 125 10.15 2.51 -8.94
N LEU A 126 11.15 2.25 -8.11
CA LEU A 126 11.65 0.90 -7.88
C LEU A 126 10.74 0.18 -6.88
N VAL A 127 10.21 -0.96 -7.26
CA VAL A 127 9.49 -1.88 -6.35
C VAL A 127 10.45 -2.97 -5.91
N ALA A 128 10.77 -2.99 -4.64
CA ALA A 128 11.73 -3.90 -4.02
C ALA A 128 11.07 -4.73 -2.91
N ASP A 129 11.40 -6.01 -2.88
CA ASP A 129 10.93 -6.94 -1.85
C ASP A 129 11.81 -6.82 -0.61
N SER A 130 11.24 -6.43 0.53
CA SER A 130 11.99 -6.27 1.79
C SER A 130 12.53 -7.58 2.34
N LEU A 131 11.91 -8.73 1.99
CA LEU A 131 12.34 -10.04 2.46
C LEU A 131 13.67 -10.51 1.84
N THR A 132 14.07 -9.94 0.69
CA THR A 132 15.34 -10.30 0.06
C THR A 132 16.57 -9.63 0.71
N GLY A 133 16.33 -8.78 1.72
CA GLY A 133 17.40 -8.23 2.57
C GLY A 133 18.46 -7.48 1.77
N GLN A 134 19.74 -7.92 1.88
CA GLN A 134 20.88 -7.27 1.22
C GLN A 134 20.79 -7.31 -0.31
N ASP A 135 20.20 -8.35 -0.90
CA ASP A 135 20.04 -8.45 -2.35
C ASP A 135 19.16 -7.32 -2.89
N ALA A 136 18.10 -6.96 -2.17
CA ALA A 136 17.27 -5.82 -2.54
C ALA A 136 18.07 -4.50 -2.58
N VAL A 137 19.01 -4.33 -1.66
CA VAL A 137 19.88 -3.14 -1.60
C VAL A 137 20.83 -3.10 -2.80
N ASN A 138 21.46 -4.24 -3.13
CA ASN A 138 22.34 -4.38 -4.29
C ASN A 138 21.59 -4.06 -5.59
N ILE A 139 20.40 -4.63 -5.75
CA ILE A 139 19.50 -4.40 -6.89
C ILE A 139 19.15 -2.91 -7.01
N ALA A 140 18.76 -2.28 -5.90
CA ALA A 140 18.44 -0.86 -5.89
C ALA A 140 19.63 0.01 -6.31
N SER A 141 20.84 -0.34 -5.87
CA SER A 141 22.09 0.34 -6.26
C SER A 141 22.34 0.23 -7.77
N GLU A 142 22.18 -0.97 -8.34
CA GLU A 142 22.40 -1.19 -9.77
C GLU A 142 21.39 -0.46 -10.65
N PHE A 143 20.10 -0.51 -10.30
CA PHE A 143 19.09 0.28 -11.00
C PHE A 143 19.38 1.78 -10.89
N ASN A 144 19.79 2.27 -9.72
CA ASN A 144 20.05 3.69 -9.51
C ASN A 144 21.27 4.20 -10.32
N LYS A 145 22.27 3.35 -10.55
CA LYS A 145 23.42 3.68 -11.40
C LYS A 145 23.04 3.86 -12.87
N LEU A 146 22.04 3.12 -13.33
CA LEU A 146 21.63 3.10 -14.73
C LEU A 146 20.57 4.14 -15.06
N ILE A 147 19.57 4.25 -14.19
CA ILE A 147 18.40 5.12 -14.35
C ILE A 147 18.23 5.84 -13.02
N ASN A 148 18.31 7.16 -13.02
CA ASN A 148 18.14 7.95 -11.78
C ASN A 148 16.78 7.66 -11.15
N LEU A 149 16.75 6.79 -10.15
CA LEU A 149 15.55 6.46 -9.39
C LEU A 149 15.01 7.72 -8.70
N THR A 150 13.71 7.92 -8.72
CA THR A 150 13.07 9.03 -8.01
C THR A 150 12.42 8.59 -6.71
N SER A 151 12.08 7.30 -6.60
CA SER A 151 11.50 6.72 -5.39
C SER A 151 11.62 5.21 -5.33
N ILE A 152 11.44 4.70 -4.11
CA ILE A 152 11.38 3.27 -3.80
C ILE A 152 10.03 2.98 -3.13
N THR A 153 9.43 1.86 -3.51
CA THR A 153 8.30 1.24 -2.79
C THR A 153 8.76 -0.12 -2.28
N LEU A 154 8.57 -0.37 -0.99
CA LEU A 154 8.87 -1.64 -0.36
C LEU A 154 7.62 -2.51 -0.31
N THR A 155 7.78 -3.78 -0.67
CA THR A 155 6.72 -4.78 -0.53
C THR A 155 7.05 -5.74 0.60
N ARG A 156 6.03 -6.42 1.15
CA ARG A 156 6.14 -7.45 2.19
C ARG A 156 6.86 -7.01 3.47
N LEU A 157 6.83 -5.71 3.79
CA LEU A 157 7.45 -5.19 5.01
C LEU A 157 6.73 -5.66 6.29
N ASP A 158 5.48 -6.09 6.16
CA ASP A 158 4.70 -6.74 7.21
C ASP A 158 5.33 -8.06 7.67
N ALA A 159 6.02 -8.76 6.78
CA ALA A 159 6.77 -9.99 7.06
C ALA A 159 8.23 -9.73 7.50
N ASP A 160 8.80 -8.55 7.19
CA ASP A 160 10.11 -8.11 7.68
C ASP A 160 9.96 -7.47 9.06
N GLY A 161 10.17 -8.28 10.11
CA GLY A 161 9.96 -7.87 11.50
C GLY A 161 10.77 -6.64 11.97
N LYS A 162 11.80 -6.21 11.23
CA LYS A 162 12.72 -5.15 11.68
C LYS A 162 12.87 -3.96 10.71
N GLY A 163 12.38 -4.04 9.47
CA GLY A 163 12.47 -2.93 8.51
C GLY A 163 13.90 -2.48 8.14
N GLY A 164 14.91 -3.32 8.38
CA GLY A 164 16.31 -2.98 8.13
C GLY A 164 16.64 -2.74 6.65
N ALA A 165 15.93 -3.42 5.75
CA ALA A 165 16.06 -3.22 4.31
C ALA A 165 15.75 -1.77 3.90
N ALA A 166 14.77 -1.12 4.53
CA ALA A 166 14.41 0.27 4.25
C ALA A 166 15.57 1.24 4.53
N LEU A 167 16.20 1.09 5.69
CA LEU A 167 17.32 1.94 6.09
C LEU A 167 18.52 1.77 5.15
N SER A 168 18.87 0.51 4.84
CA SER A 168 19.98 0.18 3.97
C SER A 168 19.77 0.70 2.54
N MET A 169 18.57 0.53 1.97
CA MET A 169 18.25 1.04 0.64
C MET A 169 18.34 2.57 0.58
N LYS A 170 17.78 3.27 1.58
CA LYS A 170 17.88 4.72 1.66
C LYS A 170 19.33 5.19 1.75
N SER A 171 20.15 4.53 2.56
CA SER A 171 21.58 4.86 2.73
C SER A 171 22.38 4.69 1.44
N VAL A 172 22.16 3.57 0.73
CA VAL A 172 22.96 3.22 -0.46
C VAL A 172 22.51 3.98 -1.70
N THR A 173 21.20 4.18 -1.90
CA THR A 173 20.69 4.81 -3.12
C THR A 173 20.49 6.32 -2.99
N GLY A 174 20.36 6.85 -1.78
CA GLY A 174 19.93 8.22 -1.54
C GLY A 174 18.45 8.49 -1.88
N CYS A 175 17.76 7.55 -2.56
CA CYS A 175 16.39 7.72 -3.00
C CYS A 175 15.39 7.68 -1.85
N PRO A 176 14.34 8.51 -1.89
CA PRO A 176 13.27 8.43 -0.89
C PRO A 176 12.46 7.17 -1.05
N ILE A 177 12.16 6.50 0.06
CA ILE A 177 11.11 5.50 0.11
C ILE A 177 9.80 6.26 0.23
N LYS A 178 8.85 6.03 -0.69
CA LYS A 178 7.57 6.76 -0.69
C LYS A 178 6.42 5.93 -0.18
N PHE A 179 6.44 4.62 -0.45
CA PHE A 179 5.32 3.75 -0.13
C PHE A 179 5.77 2.42 0.45
N LEU A 180 4.86 1.84 1.24
CA LEU A 180 4.89 0.47 1.72
C LEU A 180 3.68 -0.25 1.13
N ALA A 181 3.91 -1.29 0.34
CA ALA A 181 2.85 -2.16 -0.15
C ALA A 181 2.75 -3.39 0.76
N THR A 182 1.82 -3.34 1.69
CA THR A 182 1.55 -4.40 2.66
C THR A 182 0.39 -5.27 2.18
N GLY A 183 0.38 -6.55 2.56
CA GLY A 183 -0.71 -7.47 2.25
C GLY A 183 -1.09 -7.56 0.77
N GLU A 184 -2.24 -8.20 0.47
CA GLU A 184 -2.70 -8.49 -0.91
C GLU A 184 -3.82 -7.57 -1.40
N LYS A 185 -4.55 -6.91 -0.50
CA LYS A 185 -5.69 -6.06 -0.87
C LYS A 185 -5.25 -4.79 -1.57
N ILE A 186 -6.12 -4.27 -2.45
CA ILE A 186 -5.82 -3.11 -3.30
C ILE A 186 -5.61 -1.81 -2.51
N ASP A 187 -6.25 -1.67 -1.38
CA ASP A 187 -6.19 -0.52 -0.48
C ASP A 187 -4.96 -0.54 0.46
N GLN A 188 -4.21 -1.65 0.48
CA GLN A 188 -3.04 -1.83 1.32
C GLN A 188 -1.78 -1.24 0.68
N LEU A 189 -1.79 0.07 0.45
CA LEU A 189 -0.64 0.89 0.08
C LEU A 189 -0.57 2.06 1.05
N GLU A 190 0.47 2.09 1.87
CA GLU A 190 0.68 3.12 2.88
C GLU A 190 1.80 4.07 2.46
N VAL A 191 1.65 5.37 2.80
CA VAL A 191 2.75 6.32 2.66
C VAL A 191 3.85 5.97 3.66
N PHE A 192 5.10 6.03 3.21
CA PHE A 192 6.23 5.74 4.09
C PHE A 192 6.44 6.86 5.11
N HIS A 193 6.41 6.52 6.38
CA HIS A 193 6.69 7.41 7.50
C HIS A 193 7.99 6.96 8.19
N PRO A 194 9.11 7.70 8.02
CA PRO A 194 10.41 7.32 8.59
C PRO A 194 10.37 7.08 10.10
N ASP A 195 9.68 7.95 10.84
CA ASP A 195 9.59 7.87 12.30
C ASP A 195 8.92 6.58 12.78
N ARG A 196 7.89 6.12 12.07
CA ARG A 196 7.20 4.85 12.39
C ARG A 196 8.13 3.65 12.20
N ILE A 197 8.89 3.64 11.11
CA ILE A 197 9.84 2.57 10.83
C ILE A 197 10.98 2.59 11.85
N ALA A 198 11.50 3.77 12.19
CA ALA A 198 12.52 3.92 13.22
C ALA A 198 12.01 3.40 14.58
N ASN A 199 10.81 3.76 15.01
CA ASN A 199 10.21 3.27 16.24
C ASN A 199 10.01 1.74 16.21
N ARG A 200 9.62 1.17 15.07
CA ARG A 200 9.48 -0.28 14.88
C ARG A 200 10.83 -1.00 15.00
N ILE A 201 11.90 -0.45 14.39
CA ILE A 201 13.26 -0.99 14.49
C ILE A 201 13.76 -0.97 15.94
N LEU A 202 13.46 0.10 16.68
CA LEU A 202 13.85 0.28 18.08
C LEU A 202 12.97 -0.51 19.06
N GLY A 203 11.95 -1.22 18.59
CA GLY A 203 11.03 -1.99 19.44
C GLY A 203 10.08 -1.13 20.31
N MET A 204 9.94 0.16 19.97
CA MET A 204 9.09 1.10 20.72
C MET A 204 7.60 0.98 20.40
N GLY A 205 7.21 0.10 19.50
CA GLY A 205 5.83 -0.05 19.04
C GLY A 205 5.37 1.08 18.12
N ASP A 206 4.26 0.89 17.43
CA ASP A 206 3.67 1.90 16.54
C ASP A 206 2.41 2.52 17.18
N VAL A 207 2.63 3.31 18.23
CA VAL A 207 1.55 3.99 18.97
C VAL A 207 0.79 4.97 18.07
N VAL A 208 1.48 5.59 17.10
CA VAL A 208 0.87 6.57 16.19
C VAL A 208 -0.09 5.90 15.22
N SER A 209 0.29 4.76 14.63
CA SER A 209 -0.61 3.97 13.78
C SER A 209 -1.82 3.43 14.56
N LEU A 210 -1.65 3.15 15.83
CA LEU A 210 -2.76 2.77 16.70
C LEU A 210 -3.77 3.91 16.84
N VAL A 211 -3.30 5.10 17.19
CA VAL A 211 -4.14 6.28 17.37
C VAL A 211 -4.82 6.68 16.05
N GLU A 212 -4.12 6.60 14.93
CA GLU A 212 -4.70 6.90 13.62
C GLU A 212 -5.76 5.88 13.19
N LYS A 213 -5.50 4.57 13.35
CA LYS A 213 -6.52 3.55 13.06
C LYS A 213 -7.75 3.68 13.94
N VAL A 214 -7.55 3.98 15.21
CA VAL A 214 -8.66 4.25 16.13
C VAL A 214 -9.39 5.54 15.77
N SER A 215 -8.69 6.57 15.30
CA SER A 215 -9.34 7.83 14.88
C SER A 215 -10.00 7.74 13.49
N GLU A 216 -9.49 6.95 12.57
CA GLU A 216 -10.14 6.70 11.26
C GLU A 216 -11.40 5.82 11.42
N ASP A 217 -11.38 4.83 12.31
CA ASP A 217 -12.54 3.97 12.61
C ASP A 217 -13.63 4.66 13.46
N LEU A 218 -13.24 5.66 14.24
CA LEU A 218 -14.15 6.51 14.97
C LEU A 218 -14.52 7.70 14.07
N GLU A 219 -15.60 7.56 13.29
CA GLU A 219 -16.19 8.70 12.57
C GLU A 219 -16.29 9.90 13.54
N GLN A 220 -15.63 11.01 13.20
CA GLN A 220 -15.55 12.21 14.06
C GLN A 220 -16.92 12.72 14.57
N ARG A 221 -18.02 12.36 13.87
CA ARG A 221 -19.38 12.66 14.30
C ARG A 221 -19.80 11.86 15.53
N LYS A 222 -19.40 10.60 15.65
CA LYS A 222 -19.80 9.75 16.79
C LYS A 222 -19.04 10.09 18.08
N ILE A 223 -17.84 10.66 17.98
CA ILE A 223 -17.10 11.13 19.16
C ILE A 223 -17.78 12.39 19.72
N LYS A 224 -18.18 13.33 18.85
CA LYS A 224 -18.93 14.52 19.30
C LYS A 224 -20.27 14.16 19.94
N ASP A 225 -21.01 13.23 19.33
CA ASP A 225 -22.30 12.78 19.88
C ASP A 225 -22.11 12.09 21.24
N LEU A 226 -21.07 11.26 21.39
CA LEU A 226 -20.71 10.63 22.67
C LEU A 226 -20.21 11.63 23.71
N GLU A 227 -19.40 12.62 23.33
CA GLU A 227 -18.99 13.71 24.23
C GLU A 227 -20.18 14.55 24.71
N ASP A 228 -21.10 14.86 23.83
CA ASP A 228 -22.30 15.62 24.14
C ASP A 228 -23.27 14.83 25.02
N ASP A 229 -23.42 13.53 24.81
CA ASP A 229 -24.23 12.64 25.65
C ASP A 229 -23.60 12.41 27.03
N LEU A 230 -22.27 12.31 27.12
CA LEU A 230 -21.56 12.26 28.40
C LEU A 230 -21.65 13.57 29.19
N LYS A 231 -21.54 14.72 28.51
CA LYS A 231 -21.72 16.04 29.13
C LYS A 231 -23.14 16.31 29.62
N LYS A 232 -24.14 15.72 28.96
CA LYS A 232 -25.55 15.83 29.33
C LYS A 232 -25.99 14.78 30.35
N GLY A 233 -25.12 13.85 30.75
CA GLY A 233 -25.45 12.77 31.70
C GLY A 233 -26.45 11.74 31.19
N THR A 234 -26.69 11.69 29.86
CA THR A 234 -27.67 10.79 29.22
C THR A 234 -26.97 9.59 28.57
N PHE A 235 -26.17 8.85 29.35
CA PHE A 235 -25.56 7.62 28.84
C PHE A 235 -26.62 6.52 28.74
N THR A 236 -27.03 6.23 27.51
CA THR A 236 -28.11 5.26 27.23
C THR A 236 -27.54 3.86 26.99
N LEU A 237 -28.38 2.82 27.20
CA LEU A 237 -28.04 1.43 26.83
C LEU A 237 -27.69 1.27 25.35
N ASN A 238 -28.28 2.08 24.47
CA ASN A 238 -27.94 2.10 23.05
C ASN A 238 -26.52 2.65 22.80
N ALA A 239 -26.07 3.67 23.53
CA ALA A 239 -24.71 4.18 23.46
C ALA A 239 -23.70 3.12 23.96
N TYR A 240 -24.05 2.40 25.02
CA TYR A 240 -23.25 1.30 25.54
C TYR A 240 -23.18 0.12 24.54
N LEU A 241 -24.28 -0.24 23.89
CA LEU A 241 -24.31 -1.25 22.83
C LEU A 241 -23.40 -0.90 21.66
N GLN A 242 -23.43 0.36 21.20
CA GLN A 242 -22.53 0.83 20.15
C GLN A 242 -21.05 0.72 20.56
N GLN A 243 -20.72 1.00 21.81
CA GLN A 243 -19.37 0.87 22.34
C GLN A 243 -18.90 -0.59 22.33
N ILE A 244 -19.75 -1.54 22.74
CA ILE A 244 -19.45 -2.99 22.66
C ILE A 244 -19.22 -3.43 21.23
N GLN A 245 -20.04 -2.97 20.27
CA GLN A 245 -19.89 -3.31 18.84
C GLN A 245 -18.62 -2.75 18.25
N GLN A 246 -18.21 -1.54 18.65
CA GLN A 246 -16.94 -0.94 18.23
C GLN A 246 -15.74 -1.71 18.79
N MET A 247 -15.77 -2.09 20.06
CA MET A 247 -14.73 -2.95 20.66
C MET A 247 -14.60 -4.29 19.93
N LYS A 248 -15.70 -4.92 19.54
CA LYS A 248 -15.70 -6.15 18.72
C LYS A 248 -15.06 -5.95 17.34
N LYS A 249 -15.37 -4.84 16.66
CA LYS A 249 -14.77 -4.49 15.34
C LYS A 249 -13.27 -4.20 15.45
N ALA A 250 -12.80 -3.64 16.56
CA ALA A 250 -11.40 -3.39 16.83
C ALA A 250 -10.58 -4.66 17.19
N GLY A 251 -11.22 -5.84 17.13
CA GLY A 251 -10.56 -7.12 17.45
C GLY A 251 -10.69 -7.55 18.91
N GLY A 252 -11.67 -6.98 19.65
CA GLY A 252 -11.87 -7.24 21.07
C GLY A 252 -10.78 -6.58 21.95
N MET A 253 -10.82 -6.85 23.26
CA MET A 253 -9.81 -6.33 24.20
C MET A 253 -8.40 -6.85 23.88
N THR A 254 -8.29 -8.07 23.38
CA THR A 254 -7.02 -8.67 22.90
C THR A 254 -6.44 -7.96 21.69
N GLY A 255 -7.26 -7.45 20.77
CA GLY A 255 -6.82 -6.66 19.63
C GLY A 255 -6.22 -5.32 20.06
N VAL A 256 -6.85 -4.64 21.00
CA VAL A 256 -6.38 -3.35 21.54
C VAL A 256 -5.12 -3.54 22.39
N LEU A 257 -5.07 -4.56 23.25
CA LEU A 257 -3.91 -4.88 24.10
C LEU A 257 -2.68 -5.35 23.31
N SER A 258 -2.88 -6.00 22.15
CA SER A 258 -1.77 -6.44 21.30
C SER A 258 -0.97 -5.26 20.68
N MET A 259 -1.53 -4.07 20.73
CA MET A 259 -0.94 -2.86 20.18
C MET A 259 -0.17 -2.01 21.20
N LEU A 260 -0.27 -2.35 22.49
CA LEU A 260 0.47 -1.63 23.55
C LEU A 260 1.86 -2.25 23.77
N PRO A 261 2.94 -1.46 23.80
CA PRO A 261 4.29 -1.97 24.07
C PRO A 261 4.41 -2.50 25.49
N GLY A 262 5.03 -3.67 25.65
CA GLY A 262 5.31 -4.27 26.97
C GLY A 262 4.27 -5.24 27.52
N VAL A 263 3.12 -5.45 26.87
CA VAL A 263 1.98 -6.24 27.39
C VAL A 263 1.97 -7.71 26.91
N SER A 264 3.05 -8.17 26.26
CA SER A 264 3.13 -9.53 25.70
C SER A 264 2.93 -10.67 26.70
N LYS A 265 3.23 -10.45 27.99
CA LYS A 265 3.00 -11.42 29.06
C LYS A 265 1.53 -11.49 29.49
N MET A 266 0.81 -10.36 29.47
CA MET A 266 -0.64 -10.33 29.80
C MET A 266 -1.51 -10.92 28.68
N LYS A 267 -1.07 -10.81 27.41
CA LYS A 267 -1.76 -11.41 26.28
C LYS A 267 -1.95 -12.91 26.41
N LYS A 268 -0.90 -13.64 26.84
CA LYS A 268 -1.00 -15.10 27.05
C LYS A 268 -2.01 -15.49 28.10
N GLN A 269 -2.12 -14.71 29.17
CA GLN A 269 -3.07 -14.99 30.27
C GLN A 269 -4.52 -14.71 29.89
N ILE A 270 -4.76 -13.73 28.98
CA ILE A 270 -6.11 -13.36 28.54
C ILE A 270 -6.57 -14.30 27.41
N ASP A 271 -5.68 -14.68 26.47
CA ASP A 271 -5.98 -15.66 25.42
C ASP A 271 -6.31 -17.05 26.01
N GLU A 272 -5.65 -17.44 27.09
CA GLU A 272 -5.92 -18.70 27.80
C GLU A 272 -7.24 -18.71 28.57
N SER A 273 -7.76 -17.55 28.96
CA SER A 273 -9.01 -17.47 29.73
C SER A 273 -10.28 -17.48 28.88
N GLY A 274 -10.22 -17.21 27.58
CA GLY A 274 -11.37 -17.23 26.66
C GLY A 274 -12.54 -16.29 27.02
N ILE A 275 -12.40 -15.55 28.11
CA ILE A 275 -13.49 -14.86 28.83
C ILE A 275 -13.97 -13.62 28.06
N ASP A 276 -13.11 -13.01 27.25
CA ASP A 276 -13.33 -11.64 26.74
C ASP A 276 -14.42 -11.56 25.66
N ASN A 277 -14.44 -12.49 24.72
CA ASN A 277 -15.41 -12.51 23.64
C ASN A 277 -16.80 -13.04 24.06
N GLU A 278 -16.86 -13.92 25.07
CA GLU A 278 -18.12 -14.43 25.58
C GLU A 278 -18.84 -13.40 26.45
N ILE A 279 -18.10 -12.65 27.27
CA ILE A 279 -18.69 -11.57 28.10
C ILE A 279 -19.28 -10.48 27.21
N LEU A 280 -18.54 -10.02 26.19
CA LEU A 280 -19.02 -8.99 25.26
C LEU A 280 -20.25 -9.47 24.45
N LYS A 281 -20.28 -10.75 24.06
CA LYS A 281 -21.46 -11.34 23.38
C LYS A 281 -22.66 -11.43 24.33
N SER A 282 -22.45 -11.82 25.55
CA SER A 282 -23.52 -11.93 26.56
C SER A 282 -24.12 -10.57 26.88
N GLN A 283 -23.30 -9.55 27.07
CA GLN A 283 -23.76 -8.18 27.32
C GLN A 283 -24.56 -7.63 26.14
N GLU A 284 -24.07 -7.82 24.90
CA GLU A 284 -24.78 -7.44 23.69
C GLU A 284 -26.15 -8.11 23.58
N SER A 285 -26.18 -9.43 23.84
CA SER A 285 -27.43 -10.21 23.80
C SER A 285 -28.43 -9.76 24.83
N ILE A 286 -27.98 -9.44 26.07
CA ILE A 286 -28.85 -8.92 27.13
C ILE A 286 -29.47 -7.58 26.70
N ILE A 287 -28.67 -6.64 26.21
CA ILE A 287 -29.16 -5.32 25.81
C ILE A 287 -30.15 -5.44 24.62
N LEU A 288 -29.83 -6.28 23.63
CA LEU A 288 -30.73 -6.53 22.48
C LEU A 288 -32.03 -7.23 22.88
N SER A 289 -32.04 -7.97 23.98
CA SER A 289 -33.25 -8.61 24.51
C SER A 289 -34.15 -7.65 25.31
N MET A 290 -33.63 -6.48 25.68
CA MET A 290 -34.38 -5.45 26.45
C MET A 290 -35.13 -4.46 25.55
N THR A 291 -34.95 -4.53 24.22
CA THR A 291 -35.66 -3.74 23.21
C THR A 291 -36.65 -4.61 22.47
#